data_0470f74940837d464ccacfa8dc06d5b0
#
_entry.id   0470f74940837d464ccacfa8dc06d5b0
#
_cell.length_a   1.000
_cell.length_b   1.000
_cell.length_c   1.000
_cell.angle_alpha   90.00
_cell.angle_beta   90.00
_cell.angle_gamma   90.00
#
_symmetry.space_group_name_H-M   'P 1'
#
loop_
_entity.id
_entity.type
_entity.pdbx_description
1 polymer ?
#
loop_
_entity_poly.entity_id
_entity_poly.type
_entity_poly.pdbx_seq_one_letter_code
_entity_poly.pdbx_strand_id
1 'polypeptide(L)'
;QPKDWERAILLRFWRVEGTTMILKIESELPAPLTVGLPVWGVFENMGRVRTFTSDVVEVVRKPDDSIVGIRISVPDEVKSEDRRRAFRVPKVAPFAVRATLQSGDHVWQPVVVNLSVLGVLIQLPEEIAKALDDGAPYKLVFDTFEGSATVGAQVVRRVRGGKIALKFPGSIKMGEVAPSPDLAKVVRFAELLWMRRRGGSSQGGSQAA
;
A
#
# COMPACT_ATOMS: atom_id res chain seq x y z
N GLN A 1 -4.33 8.06 18.19
CA GLN A 1 -5.08 7.22 17.25
C GLN A 1 -6.24 6.57 17.97
N PRO A 2 -7.49 6.71 17.52
CA PRO A 2 -8.60 5.95 18.08
C PRO A 2 -8.31 4.46 17.83
N LYS A 3 -8.27 3.66 18.89
CA LYS A 3 -8.08 2.20 18.81
C LYS A 3 -9.38 1.46 18.43
N ASP A 4 -10.49 2.16 18.27
CA ASP A 4 -11.82 1.57 18.14
C ASP A 4 -12.22 1.41 16.66
N TRP A 5 -11.60 0.45 15.98
CA TRP A 5 -12.05 -0.01 14.66
C TRP A 5 -13.46 -0.62 14.69
N GLU A 6 -13.97 -0.94 15.87
CA GLU A 6 -15.33 -1.46 16.09
C GLU A 6 -16.42 -0.45 15.73
N ARG A 7 -16.06 0.84 15.58
CA ARG A 7 -16.96 1.92 15.15
C ARG A 7 -16.69 2.42 13.74
N ALA A 8 -15.90 1.69 12.95
CA ALA A 8 -15.60 2.09 11.58
C ALA A 8 -16.82 1.88 10.68
N ILE A 9 -17.14 2.89 9.87
CA ILE A 9 -18.21 2.86 8.88
C ILE A 9 -17.58 2.86 7.50
N LEU A 10 -18.05 1.96 6.63
CA LEU A 10 -17.65 2.00 5.24
C LEU A 10 -18.51 3.04 4.51
N LEU A 11 -17.84 4.03 3.95
CA LEU A 11 -18.46 5.14 3.22
C LEU A 11 -17.95 5.15 1.78
N ARG A 12 -18.85 5.46 0.84
CA ARG A 12 -18.49 5.73 -0.54
C ARG A 12 -18.64 7.23 -0.81
N PHE A 13 -17.59 7.84 -1.34
CA PHE A 13 -17.69 9.20 -1.86
C PHE A 13 -18.74 9.26 -2.97
N TRP A 14 -19.62 10.25 -2.88
CA TRP A 14 -20.62 10.50 -3.91
C TRP A 14 -20.32 11.78 -4.69
N ARG A 15 -20.30 12.93 -4.02
CA ARG A 15 -20.07 14.23 -4.68
C ARG A 15 -19.66 15.31 -3.67
N VAL A 16 -19.13 16.41 -4.22
CA VAL A 16 -18.91 17.67 -3.48
C VAL A 16 -20.01 18.66 -3.86
N GLU A 17 -20.54 19.37 -2.89
CA GLU A 17 -21.49 20.46 -3.06
C GLU A 17 -21.02 21.67 -2.25
N GLY A 18 -20.49 22.68 -2.94
CA GLY A 18 -19.91 23.85 -2.27
C GLY A 18 -18.76 23.45 -1.33
N THR A 19 -18.91 23.76 -0.05
CA THR A 19 -17.93 23.45 1.01
C THR A 19 -18.19 22.14 1.73
N THR A 20 -19.05 21.27 1.18
CA THR A 20 -19.41 19.99 1.81
C THR A 20 -19.19 18.81 0.86
N MET A 21 -18.94 17.65 1.44
CA MET A 21 -18.89 16.36 0.76
C MET A 21 -20.06 15.48 1.19
N ILE A 22 -20.67 14.79 0.23
CA ILE A 22 -21.70 13.78 0.49
C ILE A 22 -21.07 12.39 0.35
N LEU A 23 -21.22 11.59 1.41
CA LEU A 23 -20.73 10.24 1.51
C LEU A 23 -21.92 9.29 1.72
N LYS A 24 -22.03 8.24 0.90
CA LYS A 24 -23.05 7.19 1.08
C LYS A 24 -22.54 6.14 2.06
N ILE A 25 -23.44 5.64 2.91
CA ILE A 25 -23.15 4.57 3.85
C ILE A 25 -23.30 3.23 3.11
N GLU A 26 -22.28 2.37 3.21
CA GLU A 26 -22.24 1.04 2.60
C GLU A 26 -22.14 -0.11 3.64
N SER A 27 -22.10 0.23 4.94
CA SER A 27 -22.11 -0.74 6.03
C SER A 27 -23.18 -0.42 7.05
N GLU A 28 -23.45 -1.35 7.95
CA GLU A 28 -24.30 -1.07 9.11
C GLU A 28 -23.68 0.02 9.98
N LEU A 29 -24.53 0.84 10.60
CA LEU A 29 -24.11 1.89 11.51
C LEU A 29 -23.92 1.33 12.93
N PRO A 30 -22.72 1.37 13.49
CA PRO A 30 -22.45 0.84 14.84
C PRO A 30 -23.03 1.73 15.94
N ALA A 31 -23.39 2.98 15.63
CA ALA A 31 -23.95 3.96 16.57
C ALA A 31 -24.76 5.02 15.82
N PRO A 32 -25.67 5.74 16.50
CA PRO A 32 -26.40 6.86 15.93
C PRO A 32 -25.45 7.94 15.43
N LEU A 33 -25.65 8.39 14.20
CA LEU A 33 -24.95 9.53 13.63
C LEU A 33 -25.72 10.82 13.98
N THR A 34 -25.01 11.81 14.50
CA THR A 34 -25.54 13.13 14.83
C THR A 34 -24.79 14.24 14.13
N VAL A 35 -25.45 15.34 13.87
CA VAL A 35 -24.82 16.57 13.39
C VAL A 35 -23.82 17.07 14.43
N GLY A 36 -22.68 17.58 13.99
CA GLY A 36 -21.59 18.00 14.86
C GLY A 36 -20.68 16.88 15.36
N LEU A 37 -20.96 15.61 14.98
CA LEU A 37 -20.08 14.51 15.33
C LEU A 37 -18.75 14.65 14.57
N PRO A 38 -17.59 14.71 15.28
CA PRO A 38 -16.30 14.69 14.61
C PRO A 38 -16.06 13.33 13.97
N VAL A 39 -15.66 13.34 12.71
CA VAL A 39 -15.32 12.16 11.94
C VAL A 39 -13.84 12.17 11.55
N TRP A 40 -13.22 11.01 11.66
CA TRP A 40 -11.90 10.79 11.13
C TRP A 40 -12.00 9.84 9.94
N GLY A 41 -11.66 10.33 8.77
CA GLY A 41 -11.76 9.58 7.53
C GLY A 41 -10.41 9.04 7.07
N VAL A 42 -10.45 7.82 6.51
CA VAL A 42 -9.30 7.17 5.88
C VAL A 42 -9.72 6.73 4.49
N PHE A 43 -8.94 7.07 3.48
CA PHE A 43 -9.19 6.63 2.12
C PHE A 43 -7.88 6.35 1.38
N GLU A 44 -7.96 5.54 0.33
CA GLU A 44 -6.82 5.26 -0.53
C GLU A 44 -6.97 6.05 -1.84
N ASN A 45 -5.93 6.80 -2.19
CA ASN A 45 -5.83 7.48 -3.47
C ASN A 45 -4.46 7.20 -4.08
N MET A 46 -4.45 6.63 -5.30
CA MET A 46 -3.23 6.25 -6.03
C MET A 46 -2.25 5.40 -5.22
N GLY A 47 -2.78 4.45 -4.43
CA GLY A 47 -1.97 3.57 -3.58
C GLY A 47 -1.42 4.22 -2.31
N ARG A 48 -1.85 5.45 -2.00
CA ARG A 48 -1.49 6.17 -0.76
C ARG A 48 -2.68 6.24 0.17
N VAL A 49 -2.46 5.88 1.42
CA VAL A 49 -3.44 6.08 2.48
C VAL A 49 -3.42 7.56 2.88
N ARG A 50 -4.59 8.15 2.85
CA ARG A 50 -4.80 9.54 3.26
C ARG A 50 -5.81 9.57 4.39
N THR A 51 -5.61 10.52 5.29
CA THR A 51 -6.51 10.74 6.42
C THR A 51 -6.96 12.19 6.45
N PHE A 52 -8.13 12.40 6.99
CA PHE A 52 -8.67 13.74 7.25
C PHE A 52 -9.51 13.71 8.51
N THR A 53 -9.73 14.88 9.07
CA THR A 53 -10.74 15.13 10.09
C THR A 53 -11.78 16.08 9.53
N SER A 54 -13.03 15.89 9.90
CA SER A 54 -14.15 16.74 9.52
C SER A 54 -15.29 16.54 10.51
N ASP A 55 -16.36 17.34 10.38
CA ASP A 55 -17.56 17.22 11.19
C ASP A 55 -18.75 16.86 10.33
N VAL A 56 -19.68 16.08 10.90
CA VAL A 56 -20.98 15.79 10.27
C VAL A 56 -21.81 17.06 10.27
N VAL A 57 -22.12 17.56 9.09
CA VAL A 57 -22.96 18.75 8.89
C VAL A 57 -24.43 18.35 8.77
N GLU A 58 -24.70 17.18 8.18
CA GLU A 58 -26.05 16.69 7.94
C GLU A 58 -26.06 15.16 7.89
N VAL A 59 -27.11 14.55 8.42
CA VAL A 59 -27.40 13.13 8.24
C VAL A 59 -28.44 12.98 7.13
N VAL A 60 -28.05 12.39 6.01
CA VAL A 60 -28.91 12.24 4.84
C VAL A 60 -29.84 11.04 5.04
N ARG A 61 -31.16 11.29 5.03
CA ARG A 61 -32.20 10.30 5.26
C ARG A 61 -33.08 10.12 4.02
N LYS A 62 -33.69 8.95 3.90
CA LYS A 62 -34.79 8.69 2.97
C LYS A 62 -36.14 9.14 3.58
N PRO A 63 -37.23 9.13 2.77
CA PRO A 63 -38.56 9.39 3.28
C PRO A 63 -39.06 8.45 4.39
N ASP A 64 -38.49 7.23 4.45
CA ASP A 64 -38.77 6.23 5.49
C ASP A 64 -37.91 6.40 6.74
N ASP A 65 -37.21 7.55 6.87
CA ASP A 65 -36.29 7.91 7.95
C ASP A 65 -35.00 7.06 8.01
N SER A 66 -34.78 6.14 7.08
CA SER A 66 -33.53 5.36 7.01
C SER A 66 -32.36 6.25 6.60
N ILE A 67 -31.23 6.12 7.33
CA ILE A 67 -30.01 6.87 7.04
C ILE A 67 -29.31 6.24 5.84
N VAL A 68 -29.01 7.05 4.82
CA VAL A 68 -28.34 6.60 3.59
C VAL A 68 -26.98 7.22 3.37
N GLY A 69 -26.67 8.26 4.11
CA GLY A 69 -25.40 8.95 3.96
C GLY A 69 -25.19 10.01 5.03
N ILE A 70 -24.06 10.64 4.93
CA ILE A 70 -23.72 11.84 5.70
C ILE A 70 -23.19 12.91 4.77
N ARG A 71 -23.45 14.15 5.13
CA ARG A 71 -22.77 15.31 4.60
C ARG A 71 -21.75 15.77 5.63
N ILE A 72 -20.52 15.94 5.21
CA ILE A 72 -19.43 16.45 6.05
C ILE A 72 -18.85 17.71 5.43
N SER A 73 -18.21 18.55 6.23
CA SER A 73 -17.42 19.66 5.70
C SER A 73 -16.29 19.14 4.80
N VAL A 74 -15.96 19.86 3.73
CA VAL A 74 -14.75 19.57 2.99
C VAL A 74 -13.56 19.78 3.95
N PRO A 75 -12.70 18.79 4.17
CA PRO A 75 -11.56 18.94 5.08
C PRO A 75 -10.62 20.04 4.60
N ASP A 76 -10.21 20.93 5.49
CA ASP A 76 -9.21 21.96 5.20
C ASP A 76 -7.85 21.33 4.90
N GLU A 77 -7.56 20.20 5.52
CA GLU A 77 -6.29 19.48 5.36
C GLU A 77 -6.52 17.99 5.17
N VAL A 78 -5.89 17.44 4.13
CA VAL A 78 -5.79 15.98 3.92
C VAL A 78 -4.35 15.56 4.19
N LYS A 79 -4.13 14.86 5.30
CA LYS A 79 -2.82 14.33 5.67
C LYS A 79 -2.53 13.06 4.90
N SER A 80 -1.36 12.96 4.33
CA SER A 80 -0.87 11.68 3.84
C SER A 80 -0.32 10.90 5.04
N GLU A 81 -1.06 9.93 5.53
CA GLU A 81 -0.50 8.92 6.45
C GLU A 81 0.32 7.90 5.66
N ASP A 82 1.23 8.40 4.84
CA ASP A 82 2.17 7.51 4.21
C ASP A 82 3.18 7.07 5.28
N ARG A 83 2.78 6.08 6.11
CA ARG A 83 3.72 5.32 6.94
C ARG A 83 4.79 4.64 6.08
N ARG A 84 4.57 4.66 4.76
CA ARG A 84 5.50 4.14 3.77
C ARG A 84 6.24 5.32 3.16
N ARG A 85 7.48 5.50 3.56
CA ARG A 85 8.38 6.51 2.98
C ARG A 85 8.70 6.27 1.49
N ALA A 86 8.21 5.18 0.90
CA ALA A 86 8.42 4.84 -0.51
C ALA A 86 7.26 4.02 -1.07
N PHE A 87 6.92 4.26 -2.34
CA PHE A 87 5.95 3.49 -3.09
C PHE A 87 6.38 2.02 -3.16
N ARG A 88 5.41 1.12 -3.15
CA ARG A 88 5.63 -0.31 -3.37
C ARG A 88 4.95 -0.74 -4.64
N VAL A 89 5.72 -1.34 -5.53
CA VAL A 89 5.16 -2.02 -6.70
C VAL A 89 4.45 -3.28 -6.22
N PRO A 90 3.12 -3.36 -6.28
CA PRO A 90 2.39 -4.56 -5.90
C PRO A 90 2.48 -5.59 -7.01
N LYS A 91 2.55 -6.86 -6.67
CA LYS A 91 2.52 -7.98 -7.62
C LYS A 91 3.56 -7.84 -8.74
N VAL A 92 4.83 -7.76 -8.36
CA VAL A 92 5.93 -7.79 -9.32
C VAL A 92 5.83 -9.08 -10.12
N ALA A 93 5.88 -8.97 -11.45
CA ALA A 93 5.87 -10.16 -12.30
C ALA A 93 7.16 -10.97 -12.08
N PRO A 94 7.08 -12.29 -11.86
CA PRO A 94 8.26 -13.10 -11.55
C PRO A 94 9.38 -13.03 -12.58
N PHE A 95 9.04 -12.74 -13.85
CA PHE A 95 10.02 -12.58 -14.94
C PHE A 95 10.59 -11.17 -15.05
N ALA A 96 9.97 -10.18 -14.39
CA ALA A 96 10.39 -8.78 -14.49
C ALA A 96 11.57 -8.46 -13.59
N VAL A 97 11.58 -9.04 -12.40
CA VAL A 97 12.66 -8.88 -11.42
C VAL A 97 12.98 -10.26 -10.85
N ARG A 98 14.19 -10.74 -11.12
CA ARG A 98 14.74 -11.92 -10.46
C ARG A 98 15.46 -11.47 -9.21
N ALA A 99 15.45 -12.30 -8.19
CA ALA A 99 16.16 -12.01 -6.94
C ALA A 99 17.02 -13.21 -6.52
N THR A 100 18.19 -12.91 -5.99
CA THR A 100 19.07 -13.87 -5.36
C THR A 100 19.36 -13.38 -3.94
N LEU A 101 18.98 -14.18 -2.94
CA LEU A 101 19.25 -13.93 -1.52
C LEU A 101 20.46 -14.75 -1.10
N GLN A 102 21.44 -14.11 -0.44
CA GLN A 102 22.68 -14.74 -0.01
C GLN A 102 22.94 -14.50 1.48
N SER A 103 23.42 -15.54 2.18
CA SER A 103 23.92 -15.47 3.56
C SER A 103 25.01 -16.50 3.77
N GLY A 104 26.26 -16.08 3.99
CA GLY A 104 27.42 -16.97 3.97
C GLY A 104 27.47 -17.73 2.64
N ASP A 105 27.58 -19.05 2.74
CA ASP A 105 27.62 -19.95 1.56
C ASP A 105 26.23 -20.32 1.02
N HIS A 106 25.18 -19.88 1.67
CA HIS A 106 23.82 -20.20 1.25
C HIS A 106 23.31 -19.18 0.23
N VAL A 107 22.72 -19.71 -0.85
CA VAL A 107 22.16 -18.94 -1.95
C VAL A 107 20.74 -19.44 -2.26
N TRP A 108 19.77 -18.56 -2.28
CA TRP A 108 18.37 -18.86 -2.61
C TRP A 108 17.87 -17.94 -3.72
N GLN A 109 16.90 -18.42 -4.49
CA GLN A 109 16.21 -17.65 -5.53
C GLN A 109 14.74 -17.43 -5.15
N PRO A 110 14.43 -16.43 -4.34
CA PRO A 110 13.05 -16.14 -3.94
C PRO A 110 12.23 -15.55 -5.06
N VAL A 111 10.91 -15.75 -4.99
CA VAL A 111 9.98 -15.00 -5.81
C VAL A 111 9.75 -13.61 -5.21
N VAL A 112 9.92 -12.55 -5.99
CA VAL A 112 9.62 -11.17 -5.58
C VAL A 112 8.11 -10.95 -5.66
N VAL A 113 7.47 -10.73 -4.52
CA VAL A 113 6.01 -10.50 -4.42
C VAL A 113 5.69 -9.02 -4.59
N ASN A 114 6.39 -8.14 -3.87
CA ASN A 114 6.33 -6.70 -4.04
C ASN A 114 7.71 -6.08 -3.77
N LEU A 115 7.95 -4.90 -4.31
CA LEU A 115 9.24 -4.22 -4.23
C LEU A 115 9.07 -2.72 -4.04
N SER A 116 9.97 -2.12 -3.26
CA SER A 116 10.14 -0.68 -3.10
C SER A 116 11.61 -0.34 -2.86
N VAL A 117 11.98 0.92 -2.90
CA VAL A 117 13.35 1.35 -2.59
C VAL A 117 13.74 1.15 -1.11
N LEU A 118 12.80 0.88 -0.22
CA LEU A 118 13.04 0.65 1.21
C LEU A 118 13.01 -0.82 1.63
N GLY A 119 12.51 -1.71 0.75
CA GLY A 119 12.38 -3.11 1.09
C GLY A 119 11.56 -3.92 0.09
N VAL A 120 11.50 -5.20 0.34
CA VAL A 120 10.87 -6.19 -0.53
C VAL A 120 10.07 -7.20 0.28
N LEU A 121 8.99 -7.71 -0.29
CA LEU A 121 8.35 -8.93 0.15
C LEU A 121 8.75 -10.04 -0.83
N ILE A 122 9.42 -11.05 -0.33
CA ILE A 122 9.83 -12.24 -1.08
C ILE A 122 9.07 -13.45 -0.61
N GLN A 123 9.01 -14.48 -1.44
CA GLN A 123 8.48 -15.80 -1.10
C GLN A 123 9.54 -16.87 -1.34
N LEU A 124 9.74 -17.72 -0.33
CA LEU A 124 10.61 -18.89 -0.30
C LEU A 124 9.79 -20.12 0.12
N PRO A 125 10.31 -21.33 -0.04
CA PRO A 125 9.78 -22.51 0.65
C PRO A 125 9.68 -22.23 2.16
N GLU A 126 8.62 -22.69 2.78
CA GLU A 126 8.29 -22.31 4.16
C GLU A 126 9.36 -22.72 5.17
N GLU A 127 10.02 -23.85 4.95
CA GLU A 127 11.12 -24.35 5.78
C GLU A 127 12.32 -23.40 5.74
N ILE A 128 12.70 -22.94 4.54
CA ILE A 128 13.78 -21.95 4.37
C ILE A 128 13.38 -20.62 5.01
N ALA A 129 12.15 -20.18 4.79
CA ALA A 129 11.63 -18.95 5.37
C ALA A 129 11.67 -18.94 6.91
N LYS A 130 11.43 -20.09 7.54
CA LYS A 130 11.52 -20.25 9.00
C LYS A 130 12.97 -20.28 9.51
N ALA A 131 13.89 -20.80 8.69
CA ALA A 131 15.30 -20.94 9.07
C ALA A 131 16.13 -19.65 8.95
N LEU A 132 15.62 -18.63 8.22
CA LEU A 132 16.34 -17.35 8.13
C LEU A 132 16.35 -16.65 9.49
N ASP A 133 17.51 -16.12 9.89
CA ASP A 133 17.67 -15.36 11.13
C ASP A 133 17.15 -13.92 10.98
N ASP A 134 16.38 -13.41 11.96
CA ASP A 134 15.85 -12.05 11.95
C ASP A 134 16.94 -10.98 12.12
N GLY A 135 18.04 -11.31 12.79
CA GLY A 135 19.16 -10.40 13.07
C GLY A 135 20.27 -10.43 12.02
N ALA A 136 20.33 -11.48 11.19
CA ALA A 136 21.42 -11.66 10.25
C ALA A 136 21.35 -10.64 9.10
N PRO A 137 22.52 -10.15 8.64
CA PRO A 137 22.61 -9.40 7.40
C PRO A 137 22.53 -10.35 6.20
N TYR A 138 21.66 -10.02 5.27
CA TYR A 138 21.55 -10.73 3.99
C TYR A 138 22.03 -9.81 2.87
N LYS A 139 22.60 -10.40 1.82
CA LYS A 139 22.86 -9.73 0.56
C LYS A 139 21.77 -10.13 -0.42
N LEU A 140 21.09 -9.15 -1.00
CA LEU A 140 20.04 -9.36 -1.99
C LEU A 140 20.47 -8.74 -3.31
N VAL A 141 20.50 -9.55 -4.37
CA VAL A 141 20.81 -9.13 -5.72
C VAL A 141 19.51 -9.17 -6.52
N PHE A 142 19.18 -8.09 -7.18
CA PHE A 142 18.09 -8.01 -8.13
C PHE A 142 18.64 -7.91 -9.55
N ASP A 143 18.06 -8.70 -10.46
CA ASP A 143 18.40 -8.68 -11.88
C ASP A 143 17.15 -8.36 -12.70
N THR A 144 17.30 -7.43 -13.63
CA THR A 144 16.28 -7.01 -14.59
C THR A 144 16.89 -6.88 -15.98
N PHE A 145 16.07 -6.66 -17.00
CA PHE A 145 16.59 -6.36 -18.35
C PHE A 145 17.34 -5.03 -18.44
N GLU A 146 17.10 -4.09 -17.50
CA GLU A 146 17.73 -2.76 -17.50
C GLU A 146 18.97 -2.68 -16.58
N GLY A 147 19.29 -3.75 -15.89
CA GLY A 147 20.44 -3.80 -15.01
C GLY A 147 20.20 -4.59 -13.72
N SER A 148 21.21 -4.61 -12.87
CA SER A 148 21.18 -5.27 -11.59
C SER A 148 21.42 -4.30 -10.43
N ALA A 149 20.93 -4.67 -9.24
CA ALA A 149 21.19 -3.95 -8.00
C ALA A 149 21.55 -4.93 -6.88
N THR A 150 22.56 -4.59 -6.11
CA THR A 150 22.94 -5.33 -4.90
C THR A 150 22.64 -4.47 -3.68
N VAL A 151 21.92 -5.03 -2.72
CA VAL A 151 21.55 -4.33 -1.47
C VAL A 151 21.76 -5.22 -0.25
N GLY A 152 22.13 -4.62 0.87
CA GLY A 152 22.02 -5.24 2.18
C GLY A 152 20.56 -5.31 2.62
N ALA A 153 20.14 -6.46 3.14
CA ALA A 153 18.78 -6.70 3.56
C ALA A 153 18.73 -7.29 4.97
N GLN A 154 17.66 -7.01 5.72
CA GLN A 154 17.39 -7.56 7.04
C GLN A 154 15.93 -7.98 7.13
N VAL A 155 15.66 -9.12 7.78
CA VAL A 155 14.30 -9.59 8.04
C VAL A 155 13.58 -8.63 8.97
N VAL A 156 12.36 -8.24 8.59
CA VAL A 156 11.47 -7.39 9.40
C VAL A 156 10.33 -8.19 9.99
N ARG A 157 9.77 -9.10 9.19
CA ARG A 157 8.67 -9.96 9.62
C ARG A 157 8.49 -11.14 8.67
N ARG A 158 7.94 -12.22 9.22
CA ARG A 158 7.44 -13.36 8.47
C ARG A 158 5.93 -13.25 8.26
N VAL A 159 5.48 -13.71 7.10
CA VAL A 159 4.06 -13.75 6.72
C VAL A 159 3.74 -15.19 6.33
N ARG A 160 2.51 -15.62 6.53
CA ARG A 160 2.08 -17.00 6.18
C ARG A 160 2.43 -17.37 4.73
N GLY A 161 2.72 -18.66 4.49
CA GLY A 161 3.02 -19.21 3.17
C GLY A 161 4.45 -18.88 2.68
N GLY A 162 5.43 -18.90 3.58
CA GLY A 162 6.84 -18.71 3.22
C GLY A 162 7.21 -17.29 2.76
N LYS A 163 6.35 -16.30 3.05
CA LYS A 163 6.62 -14.91 2.68
C LYS A 163 7.39 -14.20 3.77
N ILE A 164 8.42 -13.43 3.36
CA ILE A 164 9.29 -12.69 4.27
C ILE A 164 9.41 -11.26 3.78
N ALA A 165 9.18 -10.31 4.68
CA ALA A 165 9.46 -8.91 4.42
C ALA A 165 10.88 -8.56 4.86
N LEU A 166 11.65 -8.02 3.92
CA LEU A 166 13.00 -7.53 4.14
C LEU A 166 13.03 -6.01 4.01
N LYS A 167 13.79 -5.33 4.88
CA LYS A 167 14.12 -3.91 4.75
C LYS A 167 15.52 -3.73 4.17
N PHE A 168 15.77 -2.60 3.55
CA PHE A 168 17.08 -2.18 3.03
C PHE A 168 17.65 -1.04 3.89
N PRO A 169 18.43 -1.32 4.93
CA PRO A 169 18.95 -0.27 5.83
C PRO A 169 19.77 0.79 5.08
N GLY A 170 20.53 0.39 4.06
CA GLY A 170 21.34 1.29 3.24
C GLY A 170 20.55 2.27 2.36
N SER A 171 19.22 2.12 2.26
CA SER A 171 18.34 3.04 1.53
C SER A 171 17.85 4.22 2.38
N ILE A 172 18.30 4.34 3.62
CA ILE A 172 18.01 5.48 4.50
C ILE A 172 19.34 6.10 4.92
N LYS A 173 19.52 7.39 4.60
CA LYS A 173 20.68 8.18 5.01
C LYS A 173 20.19 9.43 5.74
N MET A 174 20.70 9.69 6.94
CA MET A 174 20.30 10.83 7.77
C MET A 174 18.78 10.98 7.96
N GLY A 175 18.04 9.85 7.99
CA GLY A 175 16.58 9.85 8.13
C GLY A 175 15.80 10.03 6.82
N GLU A 176 16.46 10.30 5.71
CA GLU A 176 15.86 10.47 4.39
C GLU A 176 15.99 9.22 3.52
N VAL A 177 15.07 9.07 2.56
CA VAL A 177 15.09 7.98 1.59
C VAL A 177 16.12 8.29 0.51
N ALA A 178 17.22 7.55 0.52
CA ALA A 178 18.36 7.72 -0.39
C ALA A 178 18.83 6.33 -0.91
N PRO A 179 18.07 5.68 -1.79
CA PRO A 179 18.46 4.40 -2.36
C PRO A 179 19.69 4.56 -3.26
N SER A 180 20.42 3.45 -3.49
CA SER A 180 21.46 3.45 -4.52
C SER A 180 20.82 3.71 -5.90
N PRO A 181 21.55 4.32 -6.85
CA PRO A 181 21.05 4.55 -8.21
C PRO A 181 20.58 3.28 -8.89
N ASP A 182 21.28 2.16 -8.68
CA ASP A 182 20.94 0.88 -9.29
C ASP A 182 19.64 0.31 -8.71
N LEU A 183 19.44 0.39 -7.39
CA LEU A 183 18.17 -0.02 -6.78
C LEU A 183 17.02 0.87 -7.28
N ALA A 184 17.23 2.16 -7.40
CA ALA A 184 16.22 3.08 -7.92
C ALA A 184 15.83 2.72 -9.37
N LYS A 185 16.79 2.35 -10.24
CA LYS A 185 16.53 1.87 -11.60
C LYS A 185 15.69 0.60 -11.61
N VAL A 186 16.07 -0.41 -10.81
CA VAL A 186 15.33 -1.68 -10.69
C VAL A 186 13.89 -1.45 -10.25
N VAL A 187 13.67 -0.62 -9.22
CA VAL A 187 12.33 -0.31 -8.73
C VAL A 187 11.53 0.42 -9.79
N ARG A 188 12.11 1.45 -10.45
CA ARG A 188 11.45 2.20 -11.53
C ARG A 188 11.06 1.31 -12.70
N PHE A 189 11.91 0.37 -13.09
CA PHE A 189 11.58 -0.61 -14.12
C PHE A 189 10.37 -1.46 -13.74
N ALA A 190 10.32 -1.96 -12.49
CA ALA A 190 9.18 -2.71 -11.98
C ALA A 190 7.89 -1.87 -11.95
N GLU A 191 7.98 -0.58 -11.57
CA GLU A 191 6.87 0.38 -11.60
C GLU A 191 6.32 0.59 -13.01
N LEU A 192 7.18 0.81 -13.99
CA LEU A 192 6.78 1.01 -15.38
C LEU A 192 6.06 -0.21 -15.96
N LEU A 193 6.56 -1.42 -15.67
CA LEU A 193 5.89 -2.66 -16.09
C LEU A 193 4.53 -2.83 -15.43
N TRP A 194 4.43 -2.50 -14.15
CA TRP A 194 3.16 -2.56 -13.43
C TRP A 194 2.14 -1.57 -13.99
N MET A 195 2.54 -0.33 -14.28
CA MET A 195 1.68 0.68 -14.89
C MET A 195 1.18 0.28 -16.28
N ARG A 196 2.08 -0.24 -17.16
CA ARG A 196 1.71 -0.71 -18.50
C ARG A 196 0.65 -1.80 -18.47
N ARG A 197 0.71 -2.72 -17.51
CA ARG A 197 -0.29 -3.77 -17.36
C ARG A 197 -1.66 -3.25 -16.93
N ARG A 198 -1.72 -2.21 -16.11
CA ARG A 198 -2.99 -1.58 -15.71
C ARG A 198 -3.62 -0.80 -16.86
N GLY A 199 -2.85 -0.12 -17.69
CA GLY A 199 -3.34 0.62 -18.86
C GLY A 199 -3.87 -0.29 -19.98
N GLY A 200 -3.33 -1.50 -20.14
CA GLY A 200 -3.77 -2.44 -21.17
C GLY A 200 -5.09 -3.15 -20.87
N SER A 201 -5.54 -3.19 -19.62
CA SER A 201 -6.79 -3.87 -19.22
C SER A 201 -8.06 -3.04 -19.47
N SER A 202 -7.95 -1.76 -19.82
CA SER A 202 -9.10 -0.86 -20.00
C SER A 202 -9.55 -0.69 -21.45
N GLN A 203 -8.90 -1.31 -22.44
CA GLN A 203 -9.27 -1.19 -23.87
C GLN A 203 -9.99 -2.42 -24.45
N GLY A 204 -10.28 -3.45 -23.67
CA GLY A 204 -10.90 -4.71 -24.15
C GLY A 204 -12.41 -4.82 -24.00
N GLY A 205 -13.15 -3.73 -23.85
CA GLY A 205 -14.58 -3.77 -23.52
C GLY A 205 -15.47 -2.91 -24.40
N SER A 206 -15.27 -2.86 -25.74
CA SER A 206 -16.28 -2.25 -26.63
C SER A 206 -16.05 -2.62 -28.10
N GLN A 207 -16.46 -3.86 -28.45
CA GLN A 207 -16.87 -4.22 -29.81
C GLN A 207 -17.52 -5.59 -29.79
N ALA A 208 -18.82 -5.64 -29.62
CA ALA A 208 -19.74 -6.65 -30.18
C ALA A 208 -21.17 -6.12 -30.02
N ALA A 209 -21.69 -5.52 -31.05
CA ALA A 209 -23.10 -5.40 -31.33
C ALA A 209 -23.36 -6.05 -32.68
#